data_a1f9b00bb2e1411c3f74546f1040512e
#
_entry.id   a1f9b00bb2e1411c3f74546f1040512e
#
_cell.length_a   1.000
_cell.length_b   1.000
_cell.length_c   1.000
_cell.angle_alpha   90.00
_cell.angle_beta   90.00
_cell.angle_gamma   90.00
#
_symmetry.space_group_name_H-M   'P 1'
#
loop_
_entity.id
_entity.type
_entity.pdbx_description
1 polymer ?
#
loop_
_entity_poly.entity_id
_entity_poly.type
_entity_poly.pdbx_seq_one_letter_code
_entity_poly.pdbx_strand_id
1 'polypeptide(L)'
;MTKAWKFDFGIGDADVGYTKITDKTDYLPERGYGFTDISRVTARDRKQPDSLKRDMCIPADASFRVDVPNGNYMITVGMGDWILPSCTTLKANPGRLLFHNKAVTAGQYVKESVAVYVRDEALILTFSGPVPRINALEIEAAPNAINLYLAGDSTVTDQPDNGFPYAGWGQMLPRLLKHDVVVANHAESGRSSKSFINEGRLEAIVQEIKANDYLFIQFGHNDQKTDEPRYTEPHTTYKEYLRQYIDGARAVGAHPVLVTSVHRRFFEKNGQLKDTHGPYLQSVRELSGELEVPLIDLAEKSKRLFEELGEEESKSLFMWGAPGEFAFFPNGVEDNTHFQEQGAIRIAALVAEGIREASIWPLSMYLR
;
A
#
# COMPACT_ATOMS: atom_id res chain seq x y z
N MET A 1 -25.76 -15.94 -3.35
CA MET A 1 -25.23 -14.99 -4.34
C MET A 1 -24.34 -14.03 -3.61
N THR A 2 -23.09 -13.94 -3.99
CA THR A 2 -22.15 -12.94 -3.45
C THR A 2 -22.67 -11.56 -3.83
N LYS A 3 -22.85 -10.67 -2.85
CA LYS A 3 -23.30 -9.29 -3.09
C LYS A 3 -22.24 -8.60 -3.96
N ALA A 4 -22.64 -8.08 -5.11
CA ALA A 4 -21.81 -7.25 -5.98
C ALA A 4 -22.40 -5.82 -5.99
N TRP A 5 -21.54 -4.81 -5.94
CA TRP A 5 -21.93 -3.42 -6.09
C TRP A 5 -21.45 -2.95 -7.46
N LYS A 6 -22.36 -2.32 -8.21
CA LYS A 6 -22.06 -1.79 -9.54
C LYS A 6 -22.56 -0.36 -9.64
N PHE A 7 -21.63 0.54 -9.89
CA PHE A 7 -21.88 1.98 -9.95
C PHE A 7 -21.52 2.54 -11.33
N ASP A 8 -22.41 3.33 -11.88
CA ASP A 8 -22.26 4.05 -13.13
C ASP A 8 -22.17 5.55 -12.82
N PHE A 9 -21.05 6.16 -13.16
CA PHE A 9 -20.70 7.52 -12.75
C PHE A 9 -20.95 8.53 -13.88
N GLY A 10 -21.75 9.56 -13.57
CA GLY A 10 -22.07 10.66 -14.48
C GLY A 10 -23.51 11.13 -14.33
N ILE A 11 -24.01 11.88 -15.30
CA ILE A 11 -25.32 12.58 -15.24
C ILE A 11 -26.38 12.05 -16.21
N GLY A 12 -26.03 11.06 -17.04
CA GLY A 12 -26.99 10.37 -17.92
C GLY A 12 -27.79 9.30 -17.17
N ASP A 13 -28.59 8.54 -17.90
CA ASP A 13 -29.30 7.39 -17.33
C ASP A 13 -28.33 6.27 -16.96
N ALA A 14 -28.66 5.50 -15.90
CA ALA A 14 -27.85 4.37 -15.48
C ALA A 14 -27.84 3.26 -16.53
N ASP A 15 -26.70 2.59 -16.69
CA ASP A 15 -26.64 1.34 -17.44
C ASP A 15 -27.38 0.23 -16.71
N VAL A 16 -27.84 -0.79 -17.45
CA VAL A 16 -28.62 -1.88 -16.90
C VAL A 16 -27.83 -2.63 -15.82
N GLY A 17 -28.40 -2.74 -14.63
CA GLY A 17 -27.79 -3.43 -13.50
C GLY A 17 -26.78 -2.57 -12.70
N TYR A 18 -26.62 -1.30 -13.02
CA TYR A 18 -25.80 -0.36 -12.29
C TYR A 18 -26.63 0.64 -11.47
N THR A 19 -26.07 1.09 -10.38
CA THR A 19 -26.61 2.22 -9.60
C THR A 19 -25.98 3.51 -10.08
N LYS A 20 -26.80 4.51 -10.42
CA LYS A 20 -26.31 5.81 -10.90
C LYS A 20 -25.68 6.62 -9.76
N ILE A 21 -24.49 7.14 -10.01
CA ILE A 21 -23.75 8.04 -9.15
C ILE A 21 -23.49 9.34 -9.91
N THR A 22 -23.94 10.45 -9.35
CA THR A 22 -23.72 11.77 -9.94
C THR A 22 -22.76 12.60 -9.09
N ASP A 23 -22.37 13.77 -9.57
CA ASP A 23 -21.63 14.77 -8.81
C ASP A 23 -22.41 15.35 -7.59
N LYS A 24 -23.66 14.93 -7.40
CA LYS A 24 -24.51 15.30 -6.28
C LYS A 24 -24.82 14.13 -5.33
N THR A 25 -24.21 12.98 -5.60
CA THR A 25 -24.40 11.77 -4.76
C THR A 25 -23.42 11.82 -3.59
N ASP A 26 -23.77 12.55 -2.54
CA ASP A 26 -23.03 12.56 -1.27
C ASP A 26 -23.16 11.23 -0.52
N TYR A 27 -22.26 10.92 0.38
CA TYR A 27 -22.39 9.75 1.23
C TYR A 27 -23.49 9.97 2.28
N LEU A 28 -24.39 8.98 2.38
CA LEU A 28 -25.41 8.91 3.44
C LEU A 28 -25.37 7.52 4.08
N PRO A 29 -25.33 7.41 5.43
CA PRO A 29 -25.26 6.11 6.11
C PRO A 29 -26.41 5.16 5.76
N GLU A 30 -27.63 5.67 5.59
CA GLU A 30 -28.80 4.87 5.22
C GLU A 30 -28.71 4.31 3.78
N ARG A 31 -27.94 4.93 2.90
CA ARG A 31 -27.68 4.48 1.55
C ARG A 31 -26.45 3.57 1.48
N GLY A 32 -25.44 3.83 2.33
CA GLY A 32 -24.21 3.07 2.44
C GLY A 32 -23.21 3.33 1.32
N TYR A 33 -23.38 4.38 0.49
CA TYR A 33 -22.42 4.79 -0.53
C TYR A 33 -22.58 6.25 -0.92
N GLY A 34 -21.53 6.83 -1.51
CA GLY A 34 -21.50 8.19 -2.04
C GLY A 34 -20.14 8.86 -1.90
N PHE A 35 -19.99 10.05 -2.48
CA PHE A 35 -18.81 10.88 -2.28
C PHE A 35 -18.81 11.51 -0.87
N THR A 36 -17.65 11.52 -0.23
CA THR A 36 -17.51 12.11 1.11
C THR A 36 -17.49 13.65 1.06
N ASP A 37 -17.11 14.22 -0.08
CA ASP A 37 -17.11 15.64 -0.37
C ASP A 37 -17.49 15.89 -1.85
N ILE A 38 -18.76 16.21 -2.10
CA ILE A 38 -19.28 16.50 -3.43
C ILE A 38 -18.79 17.83 -4.01
N SER A 39 -18.28 18.75 -3.19
CA SER A 39 -17.79 20.05 -3.67
C SER A 39 -16.56 19.91 -4.58
N ARG A 40 -15.87 18.77 -4.49
CA ARG A 40 -14.69 18.40 -5.28
C ARG A 40 -15.01 17.53 -6.49
N VAL A 41 -16.28 17.33 -6.80
CA VAL A 41 -16.72 16.45 -7.90
C VAL A 41 -17.53 17.24 -8.90
N THR A 42 -17.21 17.08 -10.18
CA THR A 42 -18.06 17.54 -11.28
C THR A 42 -18.38 16.38 -12.20
N ALA A 43 -19.38 16.52 -13.07
CA ALA A 43 -19.73 15.47 -14.02
C ALA A 43 -19.90 16.00 -15.44
N ARG A 44 -19.74 15.14 -16.44
CA ARG A 44 -19.94 15.46 -17.86
C ARG A 44 -20.58 14.29 -18.58
N ASP A 45 -21.45 14.58 -19.54
CA ASP A 45 -22.01 13.62 -20.50
C ASP A 45 -21.52 13.96 -21.92
N ARG A 46 -20.84 13.02 -22.55
CA ARG A 46 -20.35 13.11 -23.95
C ARG A 46 -21.37 12.53 -24.95
N LYS A 47 -22.40 11.81 -24.43
CA LYS A 47 -23.46 11.13 -25.21
C LYS A 47 -22.94 10.00 -26.11
N GLN A 48 -21.70 9.61 -25.97
CA GLN A 48 -21.00 8.56 -26.75
C GLN A 48 -19.90 7.92 -25.88
N PRO A 49 -19.42 6.66 -26.18
CA PRO A 49 -19.90 5.79 -27.24
C PRO A 49 -21.10 4.90 -26.84
N ASP A 50 -21.21 4.49 -25.57
CA ASP A 50 -22.27 3.63 -25.04
C ASP A 50 -22.75 4.14 -23.67
N SER A 51 -23.79 3.53 -23.09
CA SER A 51 -24.41 3.97 -21.84
C SER A 51 -23.42 4.11 -20.68
N LEU A 52 -22.51 3.16 -20.52
CA LEU A 52 -21.56 3.11 -19.38
C LEU A 52 -20.33 4.02 -19.56
N LYS A 53 -20.02 4.41 -20.81
CA LYS A 53 -18.84 5.22 -21.15
C LYS A 53 -19.16 6.64 -21.53
N ARG A 54 -20.45 6.93 -21.85
CA ARG A 54 -20.87 8.24 -22.37
C ARG A 54 -20.64 9.38 -21.41
N ASP A 55 -20.73 9.10 -20.12
CA ASP A 55 -20.63 10.08 -19.06
C ASP A 55 -19.63 9.64 -17.96
N MET A 56 -19.24 10.59 -17.14
CA MET A 56 -18.26 10.36 -16.07
C MET A 56 -18.43 11.39 -14.95
N CYS A 57 -17.96 11.00 -13.76
CA CYS A 57 -17.57 11.96 -12.74
C CYS A 57 -16.09 12.34 -12.86
N ILE A 58 -15.76 13.55 -12.44
CA ILE A 58 -14.43 14.16 -12.44
C ILE A 58 -14.09 14.51 -11.00
N PRO A 59 -13.57 13.56 -10.21
CA PRO A 59 -13.28 13.78 -8.80
C PRO A 59 -11.89 14.42 -8.64
N ALA A 60 -11.84 15.67 -8.21
CA ALA A 60 -10.61 16.42 -7.97
C ALA A 60 -10.10 16.14 -6.56
N ASP A 61 -9.38 15.03 -6.38
CA ASP A 61 -8.92 14.55 -5.07
C ASP A 61 -10.11 14.33 -4.11
N ALA A 62 -11.09 13.56 -4.59
CA ALA A 62 -12.33 13.27 -3.89
C ALA A 62 -12.47 11.77 -3.62
N SER A 63 -13.06 11.44 -2.46
CA SER A 63 -13.22 10.07 -2.00
C SER A 63 -14.66 9.59 -2.19
N PHE A 64 -14.81 8.37 -2.71
CA PHE A 64 -16.06 7.64 -2.81
C PHE A 64 -16.06 6.51 -1.78
N ARG A 65 -17.02 6.51 -0.88
CA ARG A 65 -17.20 5.51 0.16
C ARG A 65 -18.29 4.52 -0.20
N VAL A 66 -18.04 3.25 0.10
CA VAL A 66 -19.04 2.17 0.03
C VAL A 66 -18.93 1.34 1.30
N ASP A 67 -20.03 1.18 2.02
CA ASP A 67 -20.08 0.30 3.18
C ASP A 67 -20.17 -1.15 2.71
N VAL A 68 -19.15 -1.91 3.08
CA VAL A 68 -19.00 -3.33 2.72
C VAL A 68 -18.51 -4.10 3.95
N PRO A 69 -18.91 -5.36 4.15
CA PRO A 69 -18.35 -6.19 5.22
C PRO A 69 -16.83 -6.29 5.16
N ASN A 70 -16.19 -6.61 6.29
CA ASN A 70 -14.75 -6.90 6.31
C ASN A 70 -14.43 -8.10 5.41
N GLY A 71 -13.30 -8.04 4.71
CA GLY A 71 -12.85 -9.09 3.80
C GLY A 71 -12.09 -8.58 2.58
N ASN A 72 -11.84 -9.50 1.68
CA ASN A 72 -11.14 -9.22 0.43
C ASN A 72 -12.13 -8.91 -0.69
N TYR A 73 -11.82 -7.87 -1.47
CA TYR A 73 -12.61 -7.46 -2.61
C TYR A 73 -11.74 -7.25 -3.83
N MET A 74 -12.24 -7.66 -4.99
CA MET A 74 -11.76 -7.20 -6.28
C MET A 74 -12.57 -5.98 -6.67
N ILE A 75 -11.90 -4.88 -6.98
CA ILE A 75 -12.51 -3.69 -7.54
C ILE A 75 -12.08 -3.52 -8.99
N THR A 76 -13.03 -3.20 -9.87
CA THR A 76 -12.77 -2.90 -11.28
C THR A 76 -13.25 -1.50 -11.57
N VAL A 77 -12.33 -0.64 -12.00
CA VAL A 77 -12.60 0.77 -12.30
C VAL A 77 -12.55 1.00 -13.80
N GLY A 78 -13.63 1.50 -14.36
CA GLY A 78 -13.70 1.96 -15.73
C GLY A 78 -13.35 3.45 -15.83
N MET A 79 -12.42 3.82 -16.72
CA MET A 79 -11.91 5.18 -16.87
C MET A 79 -11.73 5.54 -18.33
N GLY A 80 -12.07 6.77 -18.68
CA GLY A 80 -11.86 7.33 -20.02
C GLY A 80 -12.75 8.53 -20.28
N ASP A 81 -12.49 9.22 -21.38
CA ASP A 81 -13.29 10.33 -21.88
C ASP A 81 -13.25 10.33 -23.40
N TRP A 82 -14.43 10.45 -24.04
CA TRP A 82 -14.55 10.43 -25.49
C TRP A 82 -13.79 11.57 -26.19
N ILE A 83 -13.66 12.73 -25.53
CA ILE A 83 -13.16 13.97 -26.13
C ILE A 83 -11.76 14.34 -25.64
N LEU A 84 -11.45 14.11 -24.36
CA LEU A 84 -10.22 14.56 -23.70
C LEU A 84 -9.40 13.39 -23.15
N PRO A 85 -8.08 13.53 -23.09
CA PRO A 85 -7.27 12.56 -22.36
C PRO A 85 -7.59 12.61 -20.86
N SER A 86 -7.35 11.51 -20.17
CA SER A 86 -7.48 11.42 -18.71
C SER A 86 -6.23 10.83 -18.08
N CYS A 87 -6.02 11.15 -16.81
CA CYS A 87 -4.92 10.60 -16.02
C CYS A 87 -5.38 10.50 -14.56
N THR A 88 -5.63 9.29 -14.12
CA THR A 88 -6.25 9.00 -12.82
C THR A 88 -5.29 8.23 -11.93
N THR A 89 -5.19 8.64 -10.68
CA THR A 89 -4.58 7.91 -9.56
C THR A 89 -5.68 7.43 -8.64
N LEU A 90 -5.58 6.19 -8.17
CA LEU A 90 -6.52 5.61 -7.22
C LEU A 90 -5.79 5.13 -5.97
N LYS A 91 -6.30 5.56 -4.81
CA LYS A 91 -5.90 5.07 -3.50
C LYS A 91 -7.10 4.47 -2.77
N ALA A 92 -6.86 3.43 -1.96
CA ALA A 92 -7.81 2.97 -0.95
C ALA A 92 -7.36 3.48 0.43
N ASN A 93 -8.31 3.80 1.31
CA ASN A 93 -8.00 4.29 2.65
C ASN A 93 -7.30 3.20 3.53
N PRO A 94 -6.30 3.56 4.35
CA PRO A 94 -5.63 4.84 4.43
C PRO A 94 -4.49 4.96 3.39
N GLY A 95 -4.65 5.77 2.37
CA GLY A 95 -3.61 6.14 1.40
C GLY A 95 -2.94 5.01 0.60
N ARG A 96 -3.47 3.77 0.61
CA ARG A 96 -2.92 2.62 -0.11
C ARG A 96 -3.01 2.80 -1.61
N LEU A 97 -1.88 2.85 -2.29
CA LEU A 97 -1.80 3.14 -3.72
C LEU A 97 -2.15 1.91 -4.57
N LEU A 98 -3.28 1.98 -5.27
CA LEU A 98 -3.77 0.89 -6.12
C LEU A 98 -3.27 1.02 -7.56
N PHE A 99 -3.34 2.21 -8.14
CA PHE A 99 -2.63 2.57 -9.37
C PHE A 99 -2.31 4.07 -9.40
N HIS A 100 -1.24 4.43 -10.11
CA HIS A 100 -0.69 5.78 -10.12
C HIS A 100 -0.63 6.33 -11.53
N ASN A 101 -1.21 7.51 -11.74
CA ASN A 101 -1.16 8.25 -13.00
C ASN A 101 -1.52 7.39 -14.23
N LYS A 102 -2.63 6.63 -14.13
CA LYS A 102 -3.12 5.83 -15.26
C LYS A 102 -3.63 6.76 -16.36
N ALA A 103 -2.80 6.91 -17.38
CA ALA A 103 -3.12 7.74 -18.54
C ALA A 103 -4.00 6.98 -19.52
N VAL A 104 -5.03 7.67 -20.06
CA VAL A 104 -5.92 7.17 -21.11
C VAL A 104 -6.07 8.23 -22.17
N THR A 105 -5.81 7.88 -23.42
CA THR A 105 -5.93 8.79 -24.56
C THR A 105 -7.40 9.11 -24.84
N ALA A 106 -7.67 10.31 -25.36
CA ALA A 106 -9.02 10.71 -25.80
C ALA A 106 -9.65 9.66 -26.73
N GLY A 107 -10.92 9.36 -26.52
CA GLY A 107 -11.67 8.34 -27.27
C GLY A 107 -11.37 6.89 -26.83
N GLN A 108 -10.43 6.67 -25.91
CA GLN A 108 -10.10 5.37 -25.36
C GLN A 108 -10.66 5.19 -23.95
N TYR A 109 -10.87 3.93 -23.58
CA TYR A 109 -11.36 3.53 -22.26
C TYR A 109 -10.56 2.33 -21.76
N VAL A 110 -10.28 2.32 -20.47
CA VAL A 110 -9.59 1.21 -19.79
C VAL A 110 -10.39 0.72 -18.60
N LYS A 111 -10.28 -0.56 -18.30
CA LYS A 111 -10.72 -1.15 -17.04
C LYS A 111 -9.47 -1.62 -16.28
N GLU A 112 -9.32 -1.17 -15.04
CA GLU A 112 -8.28 -1.63 -14.13
C GLU A 112 -8.89 -2.42 -12.99
N SER A 113 -8.41 -3.66 -12.81
CA SER A 113 -8.82 -4.50 -11.69
C SER A 113 -7.69 -4.60 -10.67
N VAL A 114 -8.02 -4.38 -9.40
CA VAL A 114 -7.10 -4.46 -8.26
C VAL A 114 -7.82 -5.10 -7.08
N ALA A 115 -7.07 -5.72 -6.18
CA ALA A 115 -7.63 -6.30 -4.97
C ALA A 115 -7.37 -5.39 -3.76
N VAL A 116 -8.31 -5.36 -2.84
CA VAL A 116 -8.23 -4.56 -1.60
C VAL A 116 -8.68 -5.37 -0.40
N TYR A 117 -8.04 -5.11 0.75
CA TYR A 117 -8.39 -5.65 2.06
C TYR A 117 -9.17 -4.60 2.86
N VAL A 118 -10.37 -4.95 3.32
CA VAL A 118 -11.24 -4.09 4.10
C VAL A 118 -11.33 -4.61 5.53
N ARG A 119 -11.08 -3.75 6.54
CA ARG A 119 -11.13 -4.07 7.97
C ARG A 119 -12.18 -3.28 8.76
N ASP A 120 -12.57 -2.10 8.26
CA ASP A 120 -13.39 -1.15 9.01
C ASP A 120 -14.81 -1.03 8.42
N GLU A 121 -15.31 -2.11 7.81
CA GLU A 121 -16.65 -2.19 7.20
C GLU A 121 -16.91 -1.11 6.15
N ALA A 122 -15.87 -0.47 5.64
CA ALA A 122 -15.95 0.60 4.65
C ALA A 122 -14.80 0.53 3.65
N LEU A 123 -15.12 0.56 2.36
CA LEU A 123 -14.18 0.79 1.28
C LEU A 123 -14.26 2.27 0.88
N ILE A 124 -13.18 3.00 1.10
CA ILE A 124 -13.06 4.41 0.69
C ILE A 124 -12.01 4.49 -0.40
N LEU A 125 -12.41 4.98 -1.57
CA LEU A 125 -11.60 5.09 -2.76
C LEU A 125 -11.40 6.57 -3.12
N THR A 126 -10.15 7.04 -3.02
CA THR A 126 -9.79 8.43 -3.36
C THR A 126 -9.27 8.49 -4.78
N PHE A 127 -9.95 9.27 -5.62
CA PHE A 127 -9.59 9.54 -7.00
C PHE A 127 -8.89 10.88 -7.09
N SER A 128 -7.71 10.89 -7.67
CA SER A 128 -6.88 12.08 -7.85
C SER A 128 -6.11 12.01 -9.17
N GLY A 129 -5.19 12.94 -9.38
CA GLY A 129 -4.36 13.02 -10.57
C GLY A 129 -4.61 14.28 -11.39
N PRO A 130 -3.85 14.52 -12.47
CA PRO A 130 -3.94 15.76 -13.24
C PRO A 130 -5.30 15.98 -13.92
N VAL A 131 -5.92 14.92 -14.41
CA VAL A 131 -7.23 14.97 -15.10
C VAL A 131 -8.03 13.68 -14.83
N PRO A 132 -8.44 13.46 -13.57
CA PRO A 132 -9.06 12.21 -13.15
C PRO A 132 -10.44 12.02 -13.80
N ARG A 133 -10.76 10.76 -14.13
CA ARG A 133 -12.07 10.34 -14.67
C ARG A 133 -12.48 9.01 -14.05
N ILE A 134 -13.75 8.88 -13.77
CA ILE A 134 -14.38 7.60 -13.45
C ILE A 134 -15.72 7.50 -14.19
N ASN A 135 -15.89 6.39 -14.92
CA ASN A 135 -17.13 6.04 -15.61
C ASN A 135 -17.89 4.94 -14.85
N ALA A 136 -17.17 3.93 -14.36
CA ALA A 136 -17.79 2.79 -13.66
C ALA A 136 -16.91 2.25 -12.53
N LEU A 137 -17.56 1.67 -11.52
CA LEU A 137 -16.93 0.93 -10.44
C LEU A 137 -17.72 -0.35 -10.17
N GLU A 138 -17.03 -1.47 -10.22
CA GLU A 138 -17.58 -2.77 -9.83
C GLU A 138 -16.79 -3.28 -8.61
N ILE A 139 -17.49 -3.77 -7.59
CA ILE A 139 -16.90 -4.29 -6.35
C ILE A 139 -17.46 -5.69 -6.13
N GLU A 140 -16.59 -6.68 -6.06
CA GLU A 140 -16.96 -8.09 -5.88
C GLU A 140 -16.13 -8.71 -4.76
N ALA A 141 -16.74 -9.53 -3.91
CA ALA A 141 -15.99 -10.26 -2.90
C ALA A 141 -14.97 -11.22 -3.56
N ALA A 142 -13.75 -11.23 -3.03
CA ALA A 142 -12.63 -12.04 -3.52
C ALA A 142 -12.10 -12.99 -2.43
N PRO A 143 -12.90 -13.95 -1.95
CA PRO A 143 -12.55 -14.81 -0.80
C PRO A 143 -11.36 -15.74 -1.08
N ASN A 144 -11.05 -15.98 -2.35
CA ASN A 144 -9.96 -16.85 -2.81
C ASN A 144 -8.69 -16.09 -3.19
N ALA A 145 -8.66 -14.78 -3.02
CA ALA A 145 -7.44 -13.99 -3.23
C ALA A 145 -6.36 -14.43 -2.23
N ILE A 146 -5.13 -14.49 -2.70
CA ILE A 146 -3.95 -14.74 -1.85
C ILE A 146 -3.73 -13.48 -0.98
N ASN A 147 -3.59 -13.66 0.33
CA ASN A 147 -3.25 -12.54 1.19
C ASN A 147 -1.73 -12.45 1.37
N LEU A 148 -1.22 -11.25 1.21
CA LEU A 148 0.12 -10.86 1.57
C LEU A 148 0.05 -10.01 2.84
N TYR A 149 0.26 -10.65 3.99
CA TYR A 149 0.33 -9.98 5.27
C TYR A 149 1.69 -9.30 5.46
N LEU A 150 1.69 -8.07 5.97
CA LEU A 150 2.88 -7.33 6.31
C LEU A 150 2.95 -7.13 7.83
N ALA A 151 4.01 -7.63 8.45
CA ALA A 151 4.39 -7.34 9.83
C ALA A 151 5.64 -6.46 9.81
N GLY A 152 5.59 -5.29 10.44
CA GLY A 152 6.68 -4.34 10.38
C GLY A 152 6.43 -3.07 11.18
N ASP A 153 7.30 -2.12 10.98
CA ASP A 153 7.31 -0.81 11.66
C ASP A 153 6.79 0.34 10.77
N SER A 154 7.13 1.58 11.14
CA SER A 154 6.72 2.81 10.44
C SER A 154 7.19 2.93 9.00
N THR A 155 8.22 2.18 8.60
CA THR A 155 8.69 2.17 7.20
C THR A 155 7.83 1.29 6.29
N VAL A 156 7.00 0.43 6.89
CA VAL A 156 6.12 -0.54 6.21
C VAL A 156 4.65 -0.13 6.28
N THR A 157 4.21 0.46 7.39
CA THR A 157 2.80 0.66 7.76
C THR A 157 2.03 1.57 6.79
N ASP A 158 0.72 1.43 6.80
CA ASP A 158 -0.20 2.40 6.18
C ASP A 158 -0.23 3.67 7.04
N GLN A 159 0.38 4.74 6.57
CA GLN A 159 0.38 6.01 7.28
C GLN A 159 -0.96 6.74 7.11
N PRO A 160 -1.45 7.43 8.13
CA PRO A 160 -2.73 8.12 8.06
C PRO A 160 -2.67 9.34 7.12
N ASP A 161 -3.81 9.67 6.51
CA ASP A 161 -3.91 10.76 5.53
C ASP A 161 -3.49 12.13 6.08
N ASN A 162 -3.67 12.36 7.38
CA ASN A 162 -3.24 13.59 8.07
C ASN A 162 -1.72 13.66 8.32
N GLY A 163 -0.96 12.69 7.87
CA GLY A 163 0.50 12.66 7.87
C GLY A 163 1.12 12.81 6.46
N PHE A 164 0.29 12.97 5.41
CA PHE A 164 0.79 13.09 4.02
C PHE A 164 1.84 14.20 3.89
N PRO A 165 2.97 13.97 3.18
CA PRO A 165 3.31 12.86 2.28
C PRO A 165 3.98 11.64 2.93
N TYR A 166 4.00 11.55 4.26
CA TYR A 166 4.57 10.41 4.98
C TYR A 166 3.89 9.09 4.56
N ALA A 167 4.67 8.09 4.16
CA ALA A 167 4.18 6.81 3.67
C ALA A 167 5.14 5.66 3.98
N GLY A 168 4.58 4.48 4.26
CA GLY A 168 5.33 3.23 4.31
C GLY A 168 5.33 2.52 2.97
N TRP A 169 6.35 1.68 2.70
CA TRP A 169 6.43 0.95 1.43
C TRP A 169 5.29 -0.08 1.26
N GLY A 170 4.79 -0.64 2.36
CA GLY A 170 3.66 -1.57 2.32
C GLY A 170 2.38 -0.92 1.78
N GLN A 171 2.18 0.36 2.06
CA GLN A 171 1.10 1.19 1.56
C GLN A 171 1.15 1.38 0.02
N MET A 172 2.35 1.29 -0.55
CA MET A 172 2.59 1.48 -2.00
C MET A 172 2.68 0.15 -2.78
N LEU A 173 2.78 -0.98 -2.08
CA LEU A 173 2.96 -2.30 -2.69
C LEU A 173 1.75 -2.78 -3.52
N PRO A 174 0.47 -2.50 -3.18
CA PRO A 174 -0.68 -2.99 -3.93
C PRO A 174 -0.65 -2.64 -5.42
N ARG A 175 -0.11 -1.48 -5.80
CA ARG A 175 0.00 -1.05 -7.21
C ARG A 175 0.86 -1.99 -8.07
N LEU A 176 1.74 -2.77 -7.46
CA LEU A 176 2.70 -3.65 -8.14
C LEU A 176 2.18 -5.09 -8.26
N LEU A 177 1.00 -5.38 -7.70
CA LEU A 177 0.39 -6.69 -7.66
C LEU A 177 -0.82 -6.77 -8.59
N LYS A 178 -1.06 -7.95 -9.15
CA LYS A 178 -2.29 -8.26 -9.89
C LYS A 178 -3.45 -8.44 -8.91
N HIS A 179 -4.66 -8.45 -9.44
CA HIS A 179 -5.91 -8.53 -8.64
C HIS A 179 -6.13 -9.86 -7.90
N ASP A 180 -5.23 -10.84 -8.07
CA ASP A 180 -5.28 -12.12 -7.37
C ASP A 180 -4.63 -12.07 -5.97
N VAL A 181 -3.90 -10.98 -5.67
CA VAL A 181 -3.19 -10.80 -4.40
C VAL A 181 -3.66 -9.53 -3.69
N VAL A 182 -3.99 -9.69 -2.43
CA VAL A 182 -4.42 -8.61 -1.53
C VAL A 182 -3.32 -8.32 -0.52
N VAL A 183 -2.95 -7.07 -0.33
CA VAL A 183 -2.03 -6.65 0.74
C VAL A 183 -2.82 -6.36 2.01
N ALA A 184 -2.63 -7.18 3.04
CA ALA A 184 -3.14 -6.99 4.40
C ALA A 184 -2.03 -6.40 5.27
N ASN A 185 -1.93 -5.06 5.30
CA ASN A 185 -0.86 -4.39 6.04
C ASN A 185 -1.21 -4.26 7.52
N HIS A 186 -0.56 -5.05 8.37
CA HIS A 186 -0.68 -5.03 9.83
C HIS A 186 0.48 -4.29 10.51
N ALA A 187 1.45 -3.80 9.73
CA ALA A 187 2.58 -3.05 10.27
C ALA A 187 2.10 -1.82 11.07
N GLU A 188 2.89 -1.42 12.07
CA GLU A 188 2.51 -0.32 12.96
C GLU A 188 3.73 0.51 13.36
N SER A 189 3.56 1.84 13.30
CA SER A 189 4.63 2.79 13.61
C SER A 189 5.20 2.60 15.02
N GLY A 190 6.54 2.61 15.13
CA GLY A 190 7.25 2.54 16.40
C GLY A 190 7.41 1.14 16.97
N ARG A 191 6.92 0.08 16.32
CA ARG A 191 7.00 -1.30 16.82
C ARG A 191 8.33 -1.97 16.47
N SER A 192 8.88 -2.67 17.44
CA SER A 192 9.96 -3.64 17.26
C SER A 192 9.36 -5.04 17.06
N SER A 193 10.19 -6.03 16.69
CA SER A 193 9.76 -7.42 16.61
C SER A 193 9.13 -7.91 17.93
N LYS A 194 9.68 -7.49 19.08
CA LYS A 194 9.21 -7.79 20.42
C LYS A 194 7.87 -7.09 20.74
N SER A 195 7.81 -5.75 20.61
CA SER A 195 6.63 -4.99 21.01
C SER A 195 5.41 -5.30 20.15
N PHE A 196 5.59 -5.62 18.87
CA PHE A 196 4.52 -6.04 17.98
C PHE A 196 3.84 -7.34 18.46
N ILE A 197 4.64 -8.31 18.94
CA ILE A 197 4.12 -9.55 19.53
C ILE A 197 3.42 -9.27 20.86
N ASN A 198 4.06 -8.51 21.73
CA ASN A 198 3.53 -8.21 23.06
C ASN A 198 2.20 -7.45 23.04
N GLU A 199 1.92 -6.72 21.96
CA GLU A 199 0.65 -6.04 21.72
C GLU A 199 -0.42 -6.95 21.07
N GLY A 200 -0.15 -8.26 20.89
CA GLY A 200 -1.09 -9.21 20.29
C GLY A 200 -1.23 -9.09 18.77
N ARG A 201 -0.38 -8.29 18.11
CA ARG A 201 -0.52 -8.02 16.65
C ARG A 201 -0.13 -9.22 15.79
N LEU A 202 0.84 -10.02 16.21
CA LEU A 202 1.16 -11.28 15.54
C LEU A 202 0.01 -12.27 15.68
N GLU A 203 -0.59 -12.35 16.88
CA GLU A 203 -1.76 -13.21 17.11
C GLU A 203 -2.92 -12.85 16.18
N ALA A 204 -3.20 -11.55 16.01
CA ALA A 204 -4.23 -11.08 15.08
C ALA A 204 -3.95 -11.54 13.63
N ILE A 205 -2.69 -11.51 13.17
CA ILE A 205 -2.32 -12.03 11.85
C ILE A 205 -2.55 -13.55 11.80
N VAL A 206 -2.09 -14.29 12.81
CA VAL A 206 -2.18 -15.77 12.83
C VAL A 206 -3.64 -16.26 12.86
N GLN A 207 -4.57 -15.47 13.43
CA GLN A 207 -6.00 -15.79 13.41
C GLN A 207 -6.64 -15.62 12.02
N GLU A 208 -6.08 -14.80 11.15
CA GLU A 208 -6.64 -14.49 9.82
C GLU A 208 -5.91 -15.21 8.67
N ILE A 209 -4.60 -15.39 8.79
CA ILE A 209 -3.73 -15.96 7.74
C ILE A 209 -4.07 -17.43 7.49
N LYS A 210 -4.04 -17.85 6.23
CA LYS A 210 -4.41 -19.18 5.77
C LYS A 210 -3.28 -19.87 5.02
N ALA A 211 -3.43 -21.14 4.80
CA ALA A 211 -2.51 -21.89 3.93
C ALA A 211 -2.38 -21.22 2.55
N ASN A 212 -1.16 -21.15 2.06
CA ASN A 212 -0.74 -20.47 0.82
C ASN A 212 -0.77 -18.93 0.84
N ASP A 213 -1.17 -18.28 1.95
CA ASP A 213 -0.92 -16.86 2.15
C ASP A 213 0.57 -16.59 2.44
N TYR A 214 0.97 -15.33 2.39
CA TYR A 214 2.34 -14.90 2.69
C TYR A 214 2.39 -14.00 3.92
N LEU A 215 3.46 -14.14 4.72
CA LEU A 215 3.78 -13.21 5.80
C LEU A 215 5.17 -12.61 5.56
N PHE A 216 5.21 -11.32 5.19
CA PHE A 216 6.46 -10.55 5.10
C PHE A 216 6.78 -9.92 6.44
N ILE A 217 8.03 -10.09 6.92
CA ILE A 217 8.46 -9.73 8.27
C ILE A 217 9.64 -8.77 8.16
N GLN A 218 9.43 -7.49 8.50
CA GLN A 218 10.48 -6.47 8.51
C GLN A 218 10.50 -5.70 9.82
N PHE A 219 11.50 -5.92 10.63
CA PHE A 219 11.79 -5.19 11.87
C PHE A 219 13.28 -4.87 11.98
N GLY A 220 13.67 -4.03 12.97
CA GLY A 220 15.04 -3.65 13.24
C GLY A 220 15.20 -2.19 13.66
N HIS A 221 14.47 -1.25 13.05
CA HIS A 221 14.55 0.19 13.37
C HIS A 221 14.25 0.49 14.84
N ASN A 222 13.33 -0.25 15.44
CA ASN A 222 12.91 -0.05 16.82
C ASN A 222 13.51 -1.09 17.79
N ASP A 223 13.96 -2.22 17.30
CA ASP A 223 14.61 -3.27 18.08
C ASP A 223 15.91 -2.80 18.74
N GLN A 224 16.61 -1.86 18.09
CA GLN A 224 17.82 -1.23 18.60
C GLN A 224 17.58 -0.05 19.57
N LYS A 225 16.31 0.29 19.87
CA LYS A 225 15.98 1.28 20.88
C LYS A 225 16.26 0.70 22.28
N THR A 226 16.85 1.48 23.16
CA THR A 226 17.32 0.99 24.47
C THR A 226 16.22 0.86 25.52
N ASP A 227 15.00 1.24 25.21
CA ASP A 227 13.86 1.07 26.12
C ASP A 227 13.37 -0.38 26.14
N GLU A 228 12.99 -0.85 27.33
CA GLU A 228 12.63 -2.25 27.59
C GLU A 228 11.52 -2.77 26.66
N PRO A 229 10.42 -2.06 26.40
CA PRO A 229 9.35 -2.60 25.55
C PRO A 229 9.79 -2.95 24.13
N ARG A 230 10.83 -2.32 23.58
CA ARG A 230 11.26 -2.48 22.20
C ARG A 230 12.57 -3.20 22.02
N TYR A 231 13.50 -3.01 22.96
CA TYR A 231 14.86 -3.53 22.83
C TYR A 231 14.91 -5.04 22.66
N THR A 232 15.75 -5.48 21.73
CA THR A 232 16.13 -6.87 21.54
C THR A 232 17.64 -6.97 21.33
N GLU A 233 18.26 -8.06 21.78
CA GLU A 233 19.66 -8.35 21.49
C GLU A 233 19.77 -9.01 20.11
N PRO A 234 20.59 -8.50 19.17
CA PRO A 234 20.60 -8.92 17.77
C PRO A 234 20.73 -10.42 17.55
N HIS A 235 21.71 -11.06 18.15
CA HIS A 235 22.04 -12.46 17.88
C HIS A 235 21.24 -13.48 18.72
N THR A 236 20.46 -13.01 19.69
CA THR A 236 19.66 -13.86 20.59
C THR A 236 18.18 -13.51 20.51
N THR A 237 17.70 -12.60 21.37
CA THR A 237 16.26 -12.32 21.51
C THR A 237 15.63 -11.77 20.24
N TYR A 238 16.34 -11.00 19.39
CA TYR A 238 15.83 -10.55 18.10
C TYR A 238 15.52 -11.74 17.17
N LYS A 239 16.47 -12.70 17.06
CA LYS A 239 16.25 -13.93 16.26
C LYS A 239 15.13 -14.78 16.85
N GLU A 240 15.01 -14.86 18.20
CA GLU A 240 13.94 -15.59 18.89
C GLU A 240 12.56 -14.99 18.59
N TYR A 241 12.42 -13.65 18.58
CA TYR A 241 11.18 -13.00 18.21
C TYR A 241 10.85 -13.20 16.73
N LEU A 242 11.81 -13.03 15.82
CA LEU A 242 11.57 -13.27 14.38
C LEU A 242 11.17 -14.72 14.11
N ARG A 243 11.71 -15.70 14.85
CA ARG A 243 11.31 -17.11 14.75
C ARG A 243 9.82 -17.31 15.05
N GLN A 244 9.26 -16.60 16.01
CA GLN A 244 7.83 -16.71 16.34
C GLN A 244 6.91 -16.32 15.16
N TYR A 245 7.27 -15.31 14.39
CA TYR A 245 6.54 -14.96 13.16
C TYR A 245 6.62 -16.07 12.11
N ILE A 246 7.82 -16.63 11.93
CA ILE A 246 8.08 -17.71 10.97
C ILE A 246 7.27 -18.95 11.36
N ASP A 247 7.36 -19.37 12.62
CA ASP A 247 6.69 -20.56 13.14
C ASP A 247 5.16 -20.39 13.11
N GLY A 248 4.66 -19.19 13.45
CA GLY A 248 3.24 -18.86 13.40
C GLY A 248 2.68 -18.99 11.98
N ALA A 249 3.38 -18.48 10.96
CA ALA A 249 2.97 -18.62 9.57
C ALA A 249 3.02 -20.10 9.10
N ARG A 250 4.12 -20.80 9.39
CA ARG A 250 4.30 -22.20 9.01
C ARG A 250 3.27 -23.13 9.65
N ALA A 251 2.88 -22.86 10.89
CA ALA A 251 1.90 -23.68 11.61
C ALA A 251 0.54 -23.78 10.90
N VAL A 252 0.18 -22.78 10.09
CA VAL A 252 -1.07 -22.75 9.32
C VAL A 252 -0.85 -23.03 7.83
N GLY A 253 0.38 -23.35 7.40
CA GLY A 253 0.71 -23.64 6.01
C GLY A 253 0.90 -22.37 5.14
N ALA A 254 1.10 -21.20 5.78
CA ALA A 254 1.45 -19.97 5.09
C ALA A 254 2.97 -19.87 4.87
N HIS A 255 3.39 -18.95 4.00
CA HIS A 255 4.76 -18.78 3.55
C HIS A 255 5.40 -17.54 4.23
N PRO A 256 6.27 -17.71 5.25
CA PRO A 256 7.02 -16.60 5.80
C PRO A 256 8.12 -16.13 4.84
N VAL A 257 8.34 -14.83 4.80
CA VAL A 257 9.43 -14.18 4.05
C VAL A 257 10.07 -13.14 4.94
N LEU A 258 11.37 -13.23 5.12
CA LEU A 258 12.14 -12.22 5.85
C LEU A 258 12.52 -11.08 4.91
N VAL A 259 12.43 -9.86 5.44
CA VAL A 259 12.85 -8.64 4.74
C VAL A 259 13.81 -7.91 5.66
N THR A 260 15.04 -7.61 5.21
CA THR A 260 15.94 -6.79 6.01
C THR A 260 15.43 -5.36 6.12
N SER A 261 15.70 -4.69 7.24
CA SER A 261 15.32 -3.28 7.42
C SER A 261 15.92 -2.41 6.32
N VAL A 262 15.10 -1.53 5.76
CA VAL A 262 15.57 -0.50 4.82
C VAL A 262 16.57 0.43 5.54
N HIS A 263 17.60 0.89 4.84
CA HIS A 263 18.58 1.79 5.45
C HIS A 263 17.98 3.17 5.76
N ARG A 264 18.53 3.83 6.80
CA ARG A 264 18.36 5.26 7.04
C ARG A 264 19.30 6.05 6.15
N ARG A 265 18.95 7.29 5.84
CA ARG A 265 19.70 8.21 5.00
C ARG A 265 20.78 8.94 5.83
N PHE A 266 21.83 8.23 6.19
CA PHE A 266 23.04 8.82 6.80
C PHE A 266 24.24 8.47 5.95
N PHE A 267 25.01 9.48 5.55
CA PHE A 267 26.19 9.31 4.70
C PHE A 267 27.47 9.55 5.48
N GLU A 268 28.51 8.81 5.11
CA GLU A 268 29.88 9.03 5.51
C GLU A 268 30.50 10.11 4.62
N LYS A 269 31.61 10.72 5.05
CA LYS A 269 32.32 11.78 4.28
C LYS A 269 32.77 11.35 2.89
N ASN A 270 32.92 10.06 2.64
CA ASN A 270 33.29 9.48 1.34
C ASN A 270 32.07 9.22 0.42
N GLY A 271 30.88 9.63 0.81
CA GLY A 271 29.66 9.44 0.04
C GLY A 271 29.01 8.05 0.16
N GLN A 272 29.58 7.14 0.96
CA GLN A 272 28.98 5.87 1.26
C GLN A 272 27.90 5.99 2.34
N LEU A 273 26.87 5.16 2.25
CA LEU A 273 25.81 5.10 3.25
C LEU A 273 26.34 4.43 4.53
N LYS A 274 26.09 5.08 5.67
CA LYS A 274 26.43 4.55 6.97
C LYS A 274 25.46 3.44 7.36
N ASP A 275 25.98 2.27 7.71
CA ASP A 275 25.16 1.21 8.34
C ASP A 275 24.79 1.63 9.76
N THR A 276 23.49 1.89 9.97
CA THR A 276 22.90 2.26 11.26
C THR A 276 22.17 1.10 11.92
N HIS A 277 22.12 -0.06 11.29
CA HIS A 277 21.45 -1.27 11.81
C HIS A 277 22.44 -2.29 12.36
N GLY A 278 23.67 -2.31 11.84
CA GLY A 278 24.74 -3.16 12.33
C GLY A 278 24.34 -4.64 12.38
N PRO A 279 24.52 -5.31 13.55
CA PRO A 279 24.32 -6.75 13.65
C PRO A 279 22.87 -7.22 13.43
N TYR A 280 21.87 -6.33 13.50
CA TYR A 280 20.47 -6.72 13.22
C TYR A 280 20.28 -7.19 11.77
N LEU A 281 20.92 -6.56 10.79
CA LEU A 281 20.86 -7.01 9.39
C LEU A 281 21.50 -8.38 9.20
N GLN A 282 22.65 -8.60 9.84
CA GLN A 282 23.32 -9.89 9.82
C GLN A 282 22.45 -10.99 10.45
N SER A 283 21.81 -10.72 11.57
CA SER A 283 20.93 -11.68 12.25
C SER A 283 19.75 -12.12 11.41
N VAL A 284 19.15 -11.21 10.63
CA VAL A 284 18.08 -11.58 9.68
C VAL A 284 18.61 -12.50 8.58
N ARG A 285 19.78 -12.20 7.99
CA ARG A 285 20.42 -13.01 6.95
C ARG A 285 20.79 -14.41 7.46
N GLU A 286 21.36 -14.48 8.66
CA GLU A 286 21.69 -15.75 9.31
C GLU A 286 20.42 -16.58 9.57
N LEU A 287 19.38 -15.97 10.15
CA LEU A 287 18.13 -16.66 10.45
C LEU A 287 17.43 -17.19 9.19
N SER A 288 17.49 -16.42 8.09
CA SER A 288 17.02 -16.88 6.78
C SER A 288 17.70 -18.18 6.36
N GLY A 289 19.03 -18.24 6.45
CA GLY A 289 19.80 -19.44 6.12
C GLY A 289 19.56 -20.60 7.10
N GLU A 290 19.52 -20.32 8.40
CA GLU A 290 19.28 -21.34 9.44
C GLU A 290 17.92 -22.03 9.32
N LEU A 291 16.90 -21.28 8.91
CA LEU A 291 15.52 -21.77 8.84
C LEU A 291 15.02 -22.01 7.41
N GLU A 292 15.88 -21.81 6.41
CA GLU A 292 15.50 -21.93 5.00
C GLU A 292 14.25 -21.09 4.65
N VAL A 293 14.25 -19.82 5.12
CA VAL A 293 13.19 -18.85 4.85
C VAL A 293 13.64 -17.92 3.73
N PRO A 294 12.82 -17.68 2.68
CA PRO A 294 13.16 -16.71 1.65
C PRO A 294 13.49 -15.34 2.23
N LEU A 295 14.52 -14.68 1.67
CA LEU A 295 15.00 -13.37 2.09
C LEU A 295 14.89 -12.35 0.96
N ILE A 296 14.30 -11.20 1.27
CA ILE A 296 14.44 -9.99 0.47
C ILE A 296 15.45 -9.09 1.19
N ASP A 297 16.67 -8.99 0.66
CA ASP A 297 17.70 -8.12 1.24
C ASP A 297 17.46 -6.66 0.83
N LEU A 298 16.44 -6.05 1.45
CA LEU A 298 16.03 -4.68 1.17
C LEU A 298 17.08 -3.68 1.65
N ALA A 299 17.88 -4.01 2.68
CA ALA A 299 18.99 -3.20 3.13
C ALA A 299 20.00 -2.97 2.01
N GLU A 300 20.46 -4.05 1.36
CA GLU A 300 21.41 -3.93 0.26
C GLU A 300 20.83 -3.18 -0.94
N LYS A 301 19.56 -3.43 -1.27
CA LYS A 301 18.87 -2.74 -2.37
C LYS A 301 18.70 -1.25 -2.11
N SER A 302 18.24 -0.89 -0.92
CA SER A 302 18.05 0.52 -0.55
C SER A 302 19.38 1.26 -0.41
N LYS A 303 20.43 0.59 0.07
CA LYS A 303 21.78 1.15 0.11
C LYS A 303 22.24 1.59 -1.28
N ARG A 304 22.15 0.68 -2.27
CA ARG A 304 22.53 1.01 -3.67
C ARG A 304 21.74 2.19 -4.21
N LEU A 305 20.40 2.19 -4.01
CA LEU A 305 19.55 3.28 -4.46
C LEU A 305 19.98 4.63 -3.85
N PHE A 306 20.24 4.66 -2.53
CA PHE A 306 20.59 5.91 -1.86
C PHE A 306 22.00 6.39 -2.21
N GLU A 307 22.97 5.48 -2.37
CA GLU A 307 24.32 5.80 -2.81
C GLU A 307 24.37 6.30 -4.27
N GLU A 308 23.54 5.74 -5.17
CA GLU A 308 23.40 6.21 -6.56
C GLU A 308 22.81 7.62 -6.64
N LEU A 309 21.85 7.96 -5.79
CA LEU A 309 21.27 9.31 -5.70
C LEU A 309 22.21 10.30 -4.99
N GLY A 310 23.05 9.80 -4.09
CA GLY A 310 23.87 10.62 -3.23
C GLY A 310 23.09 11.37 -2.14
N GLU A 311 23.83 12.15 -1.33
CA GLU A 311 23.29 12.75 -0.13
C GLU A 311 22.18 13.78 -0.40
N GLU A 312 22.31 14.61 -1.43
CA GLU A 312 21.33 15.65 -1.69
C GLU A 312 20.07 15.14 -2.41
N GLU A 313 20.20 14.38 -3.50
CA GLU A 313 19.04 13.93 -4.27
C GLU A 313 18.20 12.91 -3.51
N SER A 314 18.82 12.10 -2.64
CA SER A 314 18.10 11.13 -1.82
C SER A 314 17.15 11.78 -0.81
N LYS A 315 17.30 13.07 -0.45
CA LYS A 315 16.32 13.80 0.39
C LYS A 315 14.91 13.74 -0.17
N SER A 316 14.77 13.74 -1.50
CA SER A 316 13.48 13.67 -2.18
C SER A 316 12.71 12.38 -1.93
N LEU A 317 13.35 11.34 -1.42
CA LEU A 317 12.71 10.08 -1.04
C LEU A 317 12.27 10.06 0.43
N PHE A 318 12.87 10.89 1.26
CA PHE A 318 12.65 10.92 2.70
C PHE A 318 11.78 12.10 3.12
N MET A 319 11.32 12.12 4.36
CA MET A 319 10.54 13.22 4.90
C MET A 319 11.43 14.46 5.13
N TRP A 320 11.79 15.08 4.02
CA TRP A 320 12.49 16.34 3.93
C TRP A 320 11.61 17.34 3.20
N GLY A 321 11.33 18.47 3.84
CA GLY A 321 10.52 19.55 3.26
C GLY A 321 10.75 20.87 3.96
N ALA A 322 10.75 21.93 3.18
CA ALA A 322 10.87 23.28 3.68
C ALA A 322 9.62 23.71 4.48
N PRO A 323 9.71 24.73 5.34
CA PRO A 323 8.53 25.30 5.97
C PRO A 323 7.45 25.70 4.95
N GLY A 324 6.21 25.19 5.17
CA GLY A 324 5.06 25.45 4.31
C GLY A 324 4.94 24.56 3.05
N GLU A 325 5.92 23.68 2.80
CA GLU A 325 5.87 22.76 1.65
C GLU A 325 4.80 21.68 1.81
N PHE A 326 4.70 21.09 3.00
CA PHE A 326 3.70 20.08 3.30
C PHE A 326 2.65 20.60 4.27
N ALA A 327 1.38 20.43 3.93
CA ALA A 327 0.26 20.97 4.69
C ALA A 327 0.26 20.52 6.17
N PHE A 328 0.68 19.26 6.43
CA PHE A 328 0.73 18.71 7.79
C PHE A 328 2.06 18.95 8.51
N PHE A 329 3.06 19.57 7.84
CA PHE A 329 4.37 19.91 8.38
C PHE A 329 4.69 21.39 8.15
N PRO A 330 3.90 22.33 8.74
CA PRO A 330 4.00 23.77 8.42
C PRO A 330 5.35 24.40 8.77
N ASN A 331 6.08 23.80 9.73
CA ASN A 331 7.42 24.25 10.14
C ASN A 331 8.57 23.58 9.36
N GLY A 332 8.24 22.78 8.33
CA GLY A 332 9.19 21.91 7.65
C GLY A 332 9.45 20.62 8.42
N VAL A 333 10.20 19.71 7.80
CA VAL A 333 10.59 18.41 8.37
C VAL A 333 11.93 17.98 7.82
N GLU A 334 12.77 17.37 8.68
CA GLU A 334 14.06 16.80 8.32
C GLU A 334 14.19 15.43 8.97
N ASP A 335 13.81 14.37 8.24
CA ASP A 335 13.82 13.00 8.75
C ASP A 335 14.55 12.07 7.78
N ASN A 336 15.60 11.43 8.27
CA ASN A 336 16.46 10.51 7.53
C ASN A 336 16.02 9.03 7.63
N THR A 337 14.88 8.77 8.23
CA THR A 337 14.36 7.41 8.47
C THR A 337 13.11 7.12 7.67
N HIS A 338 12.18 8.06 7.64
CA HIS A 338 10.86 7.87 7.09
C HIS A 338 10.71 8.45 5.68
N PHE A 339 9.90 7.78 4.87
CA PHE A 339 9.71 8.15 3.47
C PHE A 339 8.54 9.09 3.28
N GLN A 340 8.67 9.98 2.33
CA GLN A 340 7.53 10.54 1.63
C GLN A 340 7.03 9.57 0.56
N GLU A 341 5.84 9.79 0.02
CA GLU A 341 5.17 8.89 -0.92
C GLU A 341 6.07 8.43 -2.07
N GLN A 342 6.85 9.33 -2.68
CA GLN A 342 7.77 8.97 -3.77
C GLN A 342 8.86 7.99 -3.32
N GLY A 343 9.40 8.17 -2.12
CA GLY A 343 10.34 7.23 -1.53
C GLY A 343 9.72 5.87 -1.27
N ALA A 344 8.55 5.85 -0.64
CA ALA A 344 7.82 4.62 -0.38
C ALA A 344 7.47 3.86 -1.68
N ILE A 345 7.13 4.57 -2.77
CA ILE A 345 6.93 4.01 -4.11
C ILE A 345 8.20 3.32 -4.63
N ARG A 346 9.36 3.96 -4.47
CA ARG A 346 10.65 3.40 -4.91
C ARG A 346 11.03 2.17 -4.09
N ILE A 347 10.86 2.22 -2.77
CA ILE A 347 11.14 1.09 -1.88
C ILE A 347 10.19 -0.09 -2.16
N ALA A 348 8.89 0.14 -2.37
CA ALA A 348 7.96 -0.92 -2.77
C ALA A 348 8.38 -1.60 -4.09
N ALA A 349 8.94 -0.85 -5.04
CA ALA A 349 9.49 -1.42 -6.28
C ALA A 349 10.70 -2.32 -6.01
N LEU A 350 11.59 -1.95 -5.08
CA LEU A 350 12.71 -2.80 -4.66
C LEU A 350 12.24 -4.08 -3.96
N VAL A 351 11.14 -4.02 -3.18
CA VAL A 351 10.53 -5.22 -2.60
C VAL A 351 9.98 -6.13 -3.69
N ALA A 352 9.26 -5.60 -4.69
CA ALA A 352 8.75 -6.39 -5.81
C ALA A 352 9.88 -7.01 -6.64
N GLU A 353 11.00 -6.31 -6.84
CA GLU A 353 12.21 -6.85 -7.44
C GLU A 353 12.77 -8.00 -6.60
N GLY A 354 12.88 -7.82 -5.28
CA GLY A 354 13.33 -8.85 -4.35
C GLY A 354 12.45 -10.11 -4.36
N ILE A 355 11.13 -9.98 -4.55
CA ILE A 355 10.22 -11.13 -4.74
C ILE A 355 10.62 -11.95 -5.97
N ARG A 356 11.01 -11.29 -7.09
CA ARG A 356 11.47 -11.98 -8.31
C ARG A 356 12.82 -12.66 -8.11
N GLU A 357 13.78 -11.94 -7.54
CA GLU A 357 15.15 -12.42 -7.32
C GLU A 357 15.21 -13.61 -6.35
N ALA A 358 14.46 -13.51 -5.25
CA ALA A 358 14.35 -14.60 -4.28
C ALA A 358 13.47 -15.76 -4.77
N SER A 359 12.94 -15.68 -6.01
CA SER A 359 12.08 -16.71 -6.61
C SER A 359 10.93 -17.15 -5.70
N ILE A 360 10.24 -16.17 -5.07
CA ILE A 360 9.12 -16.45 -4.16
C ILE A 360 7.91 -16.87 -4.98
N TRP A 361 7.80 -18.16 -5.27
CA TRP A 361 6.72 -18.75 -6.06
C TRP A 361 5.54 -19.17 -5.18
N PRO A 362 4.28 -19.04 -5.67
CA PRO A 362 3.88 -18.43 -6.96
C PRO A 362 3.72 -16.90 -6.93
N LEU A 363 4.04 -16.22 -5.80
CA LEU A 363 3.82 -14.77 -5.64
C LEU A 363 4.47 -13.92 -6.75
N SER A 364 5.67 -14.33 -7.24
CA SER A 364 6.36 -13.62 -8.32
C SER A 364 5.59 -13.58 -9.65
N MET A 365 4.67 -14.53 -9.88
CA MET A 365 3.79 -14.54 -11.07
C MET A 365 2.71 -13.49 -11.02
N TYR A 366 2.38 -13.00 -9.83
CA TYR A 366 1.34 -12.00 -9.59
C TYR A 366 1.88 -10.57 -9.54
N LEU A 367 3.15 -10.36 -9.83
CA LEU A 367 3.69 -9.01 -10.03
C LEU A 367 3.29 -8.47 -11.41
N ARG A 368 3.01 -7.15 -11.47
CA ARG A 368 2.70 -6.41 -12.71
C ARG A 368 3.95 -6.11 -13.51
#